data_83a4e97e245202a06409acd48bc5659e
#
_entry.id   83a4e97e245202a06409acd48bc5659e
#
_cell.length_a   1.000
_cell.length_b   1.000
_cell.length_c   1.000
_cell.angle_alpha   90.00
_cell.angle_beta   90.00
_cell.angle_gamma   90.00
#
_symmetry.space_group_name_H-M   'P 1'
#
loop_
_entity.id
_entity.type
_entity.pdbx_description
1 polymer ?
#
loop_
_entity_poly.entity_id
_entity_poly.type
_entity_poly.pdbx_seq_one_letter_code
_entity_poly.pdbx_strand_id
1 'polypeptide(L)'
;MAKPTLYGPGYSTYARAARLALEEKGVDYDLVEVDFIGAGMPDEHLARHPFAKVPALEHDGLMLYETVAIERYVDEAFDGPSLQPSDPGARARMTQIISIIDSYTYPCTVGDLVIQRLVQPMLGGTADESIIEAALPEVDKSMAELERLLGDQEYLAGSALSLADLHLAPIFAYFVATPESKAIMEDKSGLNAWWQR
;
A
#
# COMPACT_ATOMS: atom_id res chain seq x y z
N MET A 1 -14.30 -14.04 18.41
CA MET A 1 -14.55 -13.58 17.02
C MET A 1 -14.08 -14.68 16.08
N ALA A 2 -14.72 -14.85 14.93
CA ALA A 2 -14.25 -15.78 13.93
C ALA A 2 -12.88 -15.32 13.39
N LYS A 3 -12.16 -16.23 12.75
CA LYS A 3 -10.92 -15.91 12.06
C LYS A 3 -11.23 -15.16 10.76
N PRO A 4 -10.67 -13.97 10.49
CA PRO A 4 -10.93 -13.27 9.25
C PRO A 4 -10.26 -13.96 8.06
N THR A 5 -10.86 -13.81 6.88
CA THR A 5 -10.33 -14.28 5.60
C THR A 5 -10.00 -13.09 4.71
N LEU A 6 -8.74 -12.98 4.30
CA LEU A 6 -8.29 -11.96 3.35
C LEU A 6 -8.12 -12.60 1.96
N TYR A 7 -8.76 -12.00 0.96
CA TYR A 7 -8.72 -12.42 -0.43
C TYR A 7 -7.80 -11.49 -1.24
N GLY A 8 -6.74 -12.04 -1.79
CA GLY A 8 -5.80 -11.30 -2.62
C GLY A 8 -4.47 -12.02 -2.77
N PRO A 9 -3.70 -11.72 -3.83
CA PRO A 9 -2.43 -12.38 -4.05
C PRO A 9 -1.33 -11.79 -3.17
N GLY A 10 -0.39 -12.62 -2.76
CA GLY A 10 0.72 -12.24 -1.89
C GLY A 10 1.65 -11.17 -2.47
N TYR A 11 1.63 -10.95 -3.79
CA TYR A 11 2.42 -9.89 -4.46
C TYR A 11 1.71 -8.54 -4.53
N SER A 12 0.40 -8.46 -4.31
CA SER A 12 -0.33 -7.17 -4.37
C SER A 12 0.10 -6.24 -3.25
N THR A 13 0.46 -5.00 -3.58
CA THR A 13 0.81 -3.97 -2.60
C THR A 13 -0.32 -3.75 -1.59
N TYR A 14 -1.55 -3.62 -2.08
CA TYR A 14 -2.72 -3.38 -1.24
C TYR A 14 -3.12 -4.61 -0.39
N ALA A 15 -2.98 -5.83 -0.92
CA ALA A 15 -3.17 -7.02 -0.10
C ALA A 15 -2.09 -7.12 1.00
N ARG A 16 -0.84 -6.75 0.69
CA ARG A 16 0.24 -6.68 1.68
C ARG A 16 0.00 -5.62 2.74
N ALA A 17 -0.52 -4.44 2.39
CA ALA A 17 -0.87 -3.40 3.35
C ALA A 17 -1.94 -3.88 4.36
N ALA A 18 -3.00 -4.51 3.88
CA ALA A 18 -4.02 -5.13 4.73
C ALA A 18 -3.45 -6.25 5.62
N ARG A 19 -2.53 -7.07 5.09
CA ARG A 19 -1.82 -8.10 5.86
C ARG A 19 -0.96 -7.49 6.96
N LEU A 20 -0.22 -6.44 6.67
CA LEU A 20 0.61 -5.75 7.66
C LEU A 20 -0.26 -5.24 8.83
N ALA A 21 -1.43 -4.68 8.55
CA ALA A 21 -2.35 -4.26 9.61
C ALA A 21 -2.82 -5.45 10.49
N LEU A 22 -3.18 -6.59 9.88
CA LEU A 22 -3.53 -7.81 10.61
C LEU A 22 -2.36 -8.33 11.46
N GLU A 23 -1.17 -8.35 10.89
CA GLU A 23 0.05 -8.83 11.55
C GLU A 23 0.48 -7.93 12.71
N GLU A 24 0.43 -6.59 12.55
CA GLU A 24 0.70 -5.63 13.63
C GLU A 24 -0.30 -5.72 14.81
N LYS A 25 -1.55 -6.05 14.49
CA LYS A 25 -2.58 -6.32 15.51
C LYS A 25 -2.45 -7.73 16.14
N GLY A 26 -1.56 -8.58 15.64
CA GLY A 26 -1.43 -9.97 16.10
C GLY A 26 -2.61 -10.86 15.74
N VAL A 27 -3.35 -10.52 14.68
CA VAL A 27 -4.55 -11.25 14.25
C VAL A 27 -4.15 -12.44 13.38
N ASP A 28 -4.58 -13.64 13.79
CA ASP A 28 -4.49 -14.83 12.92
C ASP A 28 -5.60 -14.75 11.85
N TYR A 29 -5.23 -14.89 10.58
CA TYR A 29 -6.13 -14.80 9.44
C TYR A 29 -5.85 -15.87 8.38
N ASP A 30 -6.83 -16.16 7.54
CA ASP A 30 -6.64 -16.98 6.35
C ASP A 30 -6.40 -16.10 5.14
N LEU A 31 -5.33 -16.41 4.38
CA LEU A 31 -5.07 -15.76 3.08
C LEU A 31 -5.56 -16.67 1.96
N VAL A 32 -6.52 -16.19 1.18
CA VAL A 32 -7.00 -16.88 -0.02
C VAL A 32 -6.43 -16.16 -1.24
N GLU A 33 -5.57 -16.86 -1.97
CA GLU A 33 -4.97 -16.33 -3.19
C GLU A 33 -6.05 -16.09 -4.26
N VAL A 34 -6.00 -14.91 -4.86
CA VAL A 34 -6.82 -14.51 -6.00
C VAL A 34 -5.90 -14.24 -7.17
N ASP A 35 -5.71 -15.22 -8.03
CA ASP A 35 -4.91 -15.05 -9.24
C ASP A 35 -5.76 -14.39 -10.35
N PHE A 36 -5.31 -13.23 -10.79
CA PHE A 36 -5.93 -12.48 -11.89
C PHE A 36 -4.96 -12.18 -13.04
N ILE A 37 -3.68 -12.60 -12.90
CA ILE A 37 -2.67 -12.44 -13.96
C ILE A 37 -2.90 -13.50 -15.04
N GLY A 38 -3.24 -13.08 -16.24
CA GLY A 38 -3.46 -13.94 -17.39
C GLY A 38 -4.89 -14.45 -17.57
N ALA A 39 -5.55 -14.95 -16.53
CA ALA A 39 -6.91 -15.49 -16.62
C ALA A 39 -8.00 -14.43 -16.38
N GLY A 40 -7.63 -13.27 -15.86
CA GLY A 40 -8.57 -12.23 -15.43
C GLY A 40 -9.16 -12.50 -14.04
N MET A 41 -9.95 -11.55 -13.56
CA MET A 41 -10.53 -11.63 -12.21
C MET A 41 -11.61 -12.72 -12.15
N PRO A 42 -11.54 -13.68 -11.20
CA PRO A 42 -12.54 -14.73 -11.05
C PRO A 42 -13.94 -14.17 -10.71
N ASP A 43 -15.01 -14.73 -11.28
CA ASP A 43 -16.40 -14.30 -11.01
C ASP A 43 -16.76 -14.34 -9.52
N GLU A 44 -16.24 -15.33 -8.81
CA GLU A 44 -16.42 -15.45 -7.37
C GLU A 44 -15.82 -14.25 -6.61
N HIS A 45 -14.68 -13.73 -7.08
CA HIS A 45 -14.09 -12.53 -6.48
C HIS A 45 -14.82 -11.26 -6.89
N LEU A 46 -15.40 -11.20 -8.09
CA LEU A 46 -16.25 -10.07 -8.50
C LEU A 46 -17.47 -9.89 -7.59
N ALA A 47 -17.98 -10.98 -7.02
CA ALA A 47 -19.05 -10.91 -6.02
C ALA A 47 -18.57 -10.29 -4.70
N ARG A 48 -17.25 -10.40 -4.36
CA ARG A 48 -16.65 -9.79 -3.17
C ARG A 48 -16.20 -8.35 -3.41
N HIS A 49 -15.69 -8.06 -4.62
CA HIS A 49 -15.16 -6.75 -4.99
C HIS A 49 -15.65 -6.33 -6.39
N PRO A 50 -16.73 -5.56 -6.48
CA PRO A 50 -17.43 -5.27 -7.75
C PRO A 50 -16.57 -4.46 -8.75
N PHE A 51 -15.48 -3.83 -8.30
CA PHE A 51 -14.55 -3.09 -9.17
C PHE A 51 -13.36 -3.94 -9.65
N ALA A 52 -13.43 -5.27 -9.48
CA ALA A 52 -12.37 -6.20 -9.91
C ALA A 52 -10.98 -5.83 -9.37
N LYS A 53 -10.91 -5.47 -8.08
CA LYS A 53 -9.65 -5.16 -7.37
C LYS A 53 -9.42 -6.15 -6.23
N VAL A 54 -8.24 -6.08 -5.66
CA VAL A 54 -7.83 -6.79 -4.43
C VAL A 54 -7.21 -5.78 -3.47
N PRO A 55 -7.32 -6.01 -2.16
CA PRO A 55 -7.92 -7.13 -1.45
C PRO A 55 -9.42 -6.99 -1.19
N ALA A 56 -10.04 -8.09 -0.72
CA ALA A 56 -11.29 -8.07 0.01
C ALA A 56 -11.10 -8.81 1.34
N LEU A 57 -11.84 -8.43 2.39
CA LEU A 57 -11.82 -9.05 3.71
C LEU A 57 -13.21 -9.53 4.08
N GLU A 58 -13.30 -10.77 4.58
CA GLU A 58 -14.53 -11.32 5.19
C GLU A 58 -14.27 -11.58 6.68
N HIS A 59 -15.16 -11.09 7.55
CA HIS A 59 -15.10 -11.34 8.97
C HIS A 59 -16.47 -11.20 9.62
N ASP A 60 -16.91 -12.23 10.38
CA ASP A 60 -18.20 -12.27 11.09
C ASP A 60 -19.40 -11.85 10.23
N GLY A 61 -19.44 -12.27 8.95
CA GLY A 61 -20.50 -11.94 7.98
C GLY A 61 -20.39 -10.57 7.35
N LEU A 62 -19.39 -9.77 7.73
CA LEU A 62 -19.06 -8.51 7.06
C LEU A 62 -18.12 -8.79 5.89
N MET A 63 -18.44 -8.28 4.69
CA MET A 63 -17.56 -8.25 3.54
C MET A 63 -17.11 -6.82 3.29
N LEU A 64 -15.78 -6.59 3.31
CA LEU A 64 -15.16 -5.30 3.04
C LEU A 64 -14.24 -5.38 1.82
N TYR A 65 -14.21 -4.31 1.08
CA TYR A 65 -13.18 -4.00 0.07
C TYR A 65 -12.73 -2.56 0.26
N GLU A 66 -11.74 -2.08 -0.51
CA GLU A 66 -10.93 -0.88 -0.28
C GLU A 66 -9.97 -1.06 0.90
N THR A 67 -8.69 -1.04 0.59
CA THR A 67 -7.61 -1.32 1.56
C THR A 67 -7.70 -0.45 2.80
N VAL A 68 -7.97 0.85 2.65
CA VAL A 68 -8.10 1.80 3.77
C VAL A 68 -9.26 1.42 4.69
N ALA A 69 -10.38 0.96 4.13
CA ALA A 69 -11.52 0.50 4.93
C ALA A 69 -11.18 -0.77 5.70
N ILE A 70 -10.46 -1.69 5.06
CA ILE A 70 -9.99 -2.93 5.70
C ILE A 70 -9.00 -2.62 6.83
N GLU A 71 -7.99 -1.80 6.58
CA GLU A 71 -6.98 -1.41 7.58
C GLU A 71 -7.61 -0.74 8.81
N ARG A 72 -8.54 0.19 8.59
CA ARG A 72 -9.26 0.84 9.69
C ARG A 72 -10.13 -0.13 10.47
N TYR A 73 -10.86 -1.01 9.78
CA TYR A 73 -11.65 -2.04 10.43
C TYR A 73 -10.78 -2.96 11.30
N VAL A 74 -9.64 -3.39 10.77
CA VAL A 74 -8.68 -4.23 11.49
C VAL A 74 -8.18 -3.51 12.75
N ASP A 75 -7.80 -2.24 12.64
CA ASP A 75 -7.33 -1.48 13.81
C ASP A 75 -8.42 -1.29 14.87
N GLU A 76 -9.67 -1.08 14.47
CA GLU A 76 -10.78 -0.78 15.38
C GLU A 76 -11.46 -2.04 15.94
N ALA A 77 -11.45 -3.17 15.20
CA ALA A 77 -12.18 -4.38 15.58
C ALA A 77 -11.34 -5.37 16.40
N PHE A 78 -10.01 -5.30 16.31
CA PHE A 78 -9.14 -6.25 16.99
C PHE A 78 -8.28 -5.57 18.06
N ASP A 79 -7.98 -6.32 19.13
CA ASP A 79 -7.03 -5.89 20.17
C ASP A 79 -5.62 -5.73 19.58
N GLY A 80 -4.74 -5.04 20.32
CA GLY A 80 -3.35 -4.81 19.94
C GLY A 80 -2.99 -3.33 19.93
N PRO A 81 -1.82 -2.95 19.39
CA PRO A 81 -1.40 -1.56 19.32
C PRO A 81 -2.36 -0.75 18.44
N SER A 82 -2.65 0.49 18.84
CA SER A 82 -3.43 1.39 17.98
C SER A 82 -2.58 1.86 16.80
N LEU A 83 -3.10 1.67 15.60
CA LEU A 83 -2.47 2.08 14.34
C LEU A 83 -3.02 3.42 13.84
N GLN A 84 -3.94 4.03 14.57
CA GLN A 84 -4.47 5.35 14.30
C GLN A 84 -4.15 6.31 15.44
N PRO A 85 -3.64 7.53 15.15
CA PRO A 85 -3.45 8.54 16.18
C PRO A 85 -4.74 8.89 16.90
N SER A 86 -4.68 9.11 18.23
CA SER A 86 -5.83 9.56 19.02
C SER A 86 -6.16 11.05 18.78
N ASP A 87 -5.15 11.87 18.50
CA ASP A 87 -5.34 13.29 18.17
C ASP A 87 -6.05 13.46 16.81
N PRO A 88 -7.13 14.27 16.73
CA PRO A 88 -7.87 14.45 15.48
C PRO A 88 -7.02 15.06 14.34
N GLY A 89 -6.09 15.96 14.65
CA GLY A 89 -5.21 16.57 13.66
C GLY A 89 -4.23 15.58 13.07
N ALA A 90 -3.57 14.77 13.93
CA ALA A 90 -2.68 13.70 13.50
C ALA A 90 -3.44 12.62 12.70
N ARG A 91 -4.66 12.25 13.10
CA ARG A 91 -5.51 11.33 12.36
C ARG A 91 -5.92 11.88 10.98
N ALA A 92 -6.24 13.17 10.90
CA ALA A 92 -6.51 13.83 9.63
C ALA A 92 -5.27 13.83 8.72
N ARG A 93 -4.07 14.05 9.29
CA ARG A 93 -2.81 13.96 8.56
C ARG A 93 -2.55 12.54 8.03
N MET A 94 -2.74 11.52 8.85
CA MET A 94 -2.66 10.12 8.44
C MET A 94 -3.59 9.84 7.24
N THR A 95 -4.85 10.25 7.33
CA THR A 95 -5.84 10.07 6.25
C THR A 95 -5.44 10.84 4.99
N GLN A 96 -4.90 12.06 5.14
CA GLN A 96 -4.40 12.85 4.02
C GLN A 96 -3.25 12.13 3.30
N ILE A 97 -2.30 11.57 4.05
CA ILE A 97 -1.15 10.85 3.49
C ILE A 97 -1.62 9.61 2.73
N ILE A 98 -2.53 8.82 3.29
CA ILE A 98 -3.12 7.66 2.61
C ILE A 98 -3.82 8.09 1.30
N SER A 99 -4.59 9.18 1.34
CA SER A 99 -5.25 9.71 0.13
C SER A 99 -4.25 10.18 -0.93
N ILE A 100 -3.10 10.74 -0.52
CA ILE A 100 -2.02 11.10 -1.44
C ILE A 100 -1.41 9.84 -2.05
N ILE A 101 -1.18 8.81 -1.24
CA ILE A 101 -0.64 7.53 -1.71
C ILE A 101 -1.55 6.94 -2.77
N ASP A 102 -2.85 6.83 -2.52
CA ASP A 102 -3.81 6.23 -3.45
C ASP A 102 -4.00 7.05 -4.73
N SER A 103 -4.09 8.37 -4.59
CA SER A 103 -4.49 9.24 -5.70
C SER A 103 -3.32 9.67 -6.58
N TYR A 104 -2.11 9.74 -6.04
CA TYR A 104 -0.96 10.32 -6.73
C TYR A 104 0.26 9.40 -6.74
N THR A 105 0.65 8.85 -5.57
CA THR A 105 1.87 8.04 -5.47
C THR A 105 1.71 6.69 -6.18
N TYR A 106 0.65 5.95 -5.89
CA TYR A 106 0.44 4.62 -6.46
C TYR A 106 0.35 4.64 -8.00
N PRO A 107 -0.44 5.51 -8.65
CA PRO A 107 -0.55 5.51 -10.10
C PRO A 107 0.79 5.67 -10.81
N CYS A 108 1.57 6.68 -10.47
CA CYS A 108 2.86 6.91 -11.13
C CYS A 108 3.95 5.92 -10.70
N THR A 109 3.97 5.54 -9.40
CA THR A 109 5.05 4.68 -8.87
C THR A 109 4.82 3.22 -9.21
N VAL A 110 3.63 2.67 -8.91
CA VAL A 110 3.33 1.25 -9.19
C VAL A 110 2.74 1.10 -10.58
N GLY A 111 1.73 1.90 -10.91
CA GLY A 111 0.99 1.80 -12.17
C GLY A 111 1.88 1.99 -13.40
N ASP A 112 2.76 2.97 -13.34
CA ASP A 112 3.62 3.30 -14.49
C ASP A 112 5.05 2.76 -14.32
N LEU A 113 5.79 3.14 -13.26
CA LEU A 113 7.20 2.79 -13.13
C LEU A 113 7.43 1.30 -12.80
N VAL A 114 6.85 0.82 -11.69
CA VAL A 114 7.10 -0.56 -11.20
C VAL A 114 6.58 -1.60 -12.19
N ILE A 115 5.40 -1.39 -12.77
CA ILE A 115 4.85 -2.32 -13.77
C ILE A 115 5.81 -2.42 -14.95
N GLN A 116 6.33 -1.33 -15.46
CA GLN A 116 7.25 -1.36 -16.59
C GLN A 116 8.60 -2.00 -16.22
N ARG A 117 9.18 -1.63 -15.07
CA ARG A 117 10.52 -2.10 -14.68
C ARG A 117 10.56 -3.54 -14.16
N LEU A 118 9.55 -3.97 -13.42
CA LEU A 118 9.58 -5.25 -12.72
C LEU A 118 8.58 -6.25 -13.30
N VAL A 119 7.34 -5.83 -13.58
CA VAL A 119 6.28 -6.76 -13.98
C VAL A 119 6.37 -7.14 -15.46
N GLN A 120 6.55 -6.19 -16.36
CA GLN A 120 6.64 -6.47 -17.80
C GLN A 120 7.77 -7.46 -18.13
N PRO A 121 9.02 -7.29 -17.65
CA PRO A 121 10.08 -8.28 -17.88
C PRO A 121 9.78 -9.64 -17.24
N MET A 122 9.19 -9.68 -16.05
CA MET A 122 8.80 -10.93 -15.39
C MET A 122 7.78 -11.73 -16.22
N LEU A 123 6.90 -11.05 -16.94
CA LEU A 123 5.91 -11.66 -17.85
C LEU A 123 6.49 -11.94 -19.26
N GLY A 124 7.78 -11.73 -19.49
CA GLY A 124 8.44 -11.95 -20.78
C GLY A 124 8.25 -10.80 -21.77
N GLY A 125 7.72 -9.66 -21.31
CA GLY A 125 7.58 -8.43 -22.09
C GLY A 125 8.82 -7.53 -22.00
N THR A 126 8.72 -6.35 -22.59
CA THR A 126 9.74 -5.30 -22.56
C THR A 126 9.15 -4.04 -21.93
N ALA A 127 9.94 -3.37 -21.11
CA ALA A 127 9.53 -2.09 -20.52
C ALA A 127 9.35 -1.03 -21.63
N ASP A 128 8.31 -0.21 -21.50
CA ASP A 128 8.11 0.98 -22.31
C ASP A 128 8.79 2.17 -21.64
N GLU A 129 9.94 2.57 -22.18
CA GLU A 129 10.73 3.68 -21.63
C GLU A 129 9.97 5.01 -21.68
N SER A 130 9.07 5.21 -22.64
CA SER A 130 8.30 6.46 -22.76
C SER A 130 7.30 6.63 -21.60
N ILE A 131 6.71 5.52 -21.12
CA ILE A 131 5.85 5.52 -19.92
C ILE A 131 6.68 5.86 -18.70
N ILE A 132 7.85 5.25 -18.56
CA ILE A 132 8.76 5.50 -17.44
C ILE A 132 9.19 6.95 -17.40
N GLU A 133 9.71 7.48 -18.54
CA GLU A 133 10.16 8.88 -18.63
C GLU A 133 9.04 9.86 -18.27
N ALA A 134 7.80 9.59 -18.68
CA ALA A 134 6.64 10.41 -18.34
C ALA A 134 6.27 10.31 -16.85
N ALA A 135 6.49 9.18 -16.21
CA ALA A 135 6.15 8.95 -14.80
C ALA A 135 7.15 9.62 -13.83
N LEU A 136 8.45 9.67 -14.17
CA LEU A 136 9.50 10.11 -13.23
C LEU A 136 9.25 11.46 -12.56
N PRO A 137 8.80 12.52 -13.24
CA PRO A 137 8.51 13.80 -12.59
C PRO A 137 7.40 13.70 -11.53
N GLU A 138 6.37 12.90 -11.77
CA GLU A 138 5.27 12.72 -10.82
C GLU A 138 5.67 11.80 -9.65
N VAL A 139 6.52 10.79 -9.90
CA VAL A 139 7.12 9.97 -8.83
C VAL A 139 7.97 10.85 -7.91
N ASP A 140 8.88 11.64 -8.47
CA ASP A 140 9.74 12.54 -7.68
C ASP A 140 8.91 13.54 -6.87
N LYS A 141 7.93 14.18 -7.48
CA LYS A 141 7.01 15.11 -6.82
C LYS A 141 6.23 14.44 -5.68
N SER A 142 5.73 13.23 -5.87
CA SER A 142 4.99 12.53 -4.83
C SER A 142 5.90 12.11 -3.66
N MET A 143 7.12 11.65 -3.94
CA MET A 143 8.12 11.33 -2.91
C MET A 143 8.57 12.60 -2.17
N ALA A 144 8.77 13.72 -2.87
CA ALA A 144 9.09 15.00 -2.24
C ALA A 144 7.98 15.50 -1.31
N GLU A 145 6.70 15.31 -1.68
CA GLU A 145 5.59 15.67 -0.80
C GLU A 145 5.50 14.74 0.42
N LEU A 146 5.72 13.43 0.26
CA LEU A 146 5.79 12.50 1.39
C LEU A 146 6.95 12.83 2.33
N GLU A 147 8.14 13.15 1.80
CA GLU A 147 9.29 13.65 2.57
C GLU A 147 8.93 14.90 3.38
N ARG A 148 8.31 15.88 2.72
CA ARG A 148 7.88 17.13 3.36
C ARG A 148 6.85 16.89 4.48
N LEU A 149 5.92 15.96 4.29
CA LEU A 149 4.89 15.63 5.28
C LEU A 149 5.43 14.81 6.45
N LEU A 150 6.41 13.95 6.19
CA LEU A 150 7.15 13.22 7.22
C LEU A 150 7.93 14.21 8.12
N GLY A 151 8.63 15.19 7.53
CA GLY A 151 9.42 16.17 8.27
C GLY A 151 10.42 15.50 9.21
N ASP A 152 10.46 15.94 10.47
CA ASP A 152 11.32 15.40 11.51
C ASP A 152 10.67 14.23 12.29
N GLN A 153 9.55 13.68 11.83
CA GLN A 153 8.86 12.59 12.51
C GLN A 153 9.52 11.24 12.23
N GLU A 154 9.33 10.30 13.15
CA GLU A 154 9.81 8.92 12.98
C GLU A 154 8.93 8.13 12.00
N TYR A 155 7.62 8.39 11.98
CA TYR A 155 6.59 7.76 11.14
C TYR A 155 5.76 8.80 10.41
N LEU A 156 5.06 8.41 9.36
CA LEU A 156 4.35 9.33 8.47
C LEU A 156 3.27 10.18 9.16
N ALA A 157 2.68 9.69 10.24
CA ALA A 157 1.65 10.40 10.98
C ALA A 157 2.06 10.79 12.41
N GLY A 158 3.35 10.73 12.76
CA GLY A 158 3.83 11.12 14.08
C GLY A 158 4.99 10.29 14.60
N SER A 159 5.00 10.06 15.92
CA SER A 159 6.08 9.33 16.62
C SER A 159 5.82 7.82 16.77
N ALA A 160 4.72 7.31 16.24
CA ALA A 160 4.35 5.90 16.31
C ALA A 160 3.91 5.39 14.94
N LEU A 161 4.14 4.10 14.69
CA LEU A 161 3.67 3.40 13.51
C LEU A 161 2.16 3.62 13.31
N SER A 162 1.76 3.91 12.09
CA SER A 162 0.38 4.18 11.74
C SER A 162 -0.06 3.46 10.46
N LEU A 163 -1.36 3.49 10.17
CA LEU A 163 -1.90 2.94 8.92
C LEU A 163 -1.27 3.59 7.68
N ALA A 164 -0.84 4.86 7.74
CA ALA A 164 -0.16 5.50 6.62
C ALA A 164 1.19 4.83 6.28
N ASP A 165 1.92 4.39 7.30
CA ASP A 165 3.19 3.68 7.14
C ASP A 165 2.97 2.29 6.53
N LEU A 166 2.00 1.55 7.04
CA LEU A 166 1.65 0.22 6.54
C LEU A 166 1.12 0.27 5.11
N HIS A 167 0.40 1.33 4.77
CA HIS A 167 -0.15 1.56 3.44
C HIS A 167 0.93 1.89 2.40
N LEU A 168 1.94 2.70 2.78
CA LEU A 168 3.05 3.06 1.89
C LEU A 168 4.08 1.92 1.75
N ALA A 169 4.39 1.21 2.82
CA ALA A 169 5.52 0.28 2.86
C ALA A 169 5.57 -0.74 1.71
N PRO A 170 4.48 -1.44 1.32
CA PRO A 170 4.51 -2.37 0.20
C PRO A 170 4.73 -1.71 -1.16
N ILE A 171 4.24 -0.48 -1.35
CA ILE A 171 4.47 0.34 -2.55
C ILE A 171 5.93 0.74 -2.61
N PHE A 172 6.46 1.23 -1.50
CA PHE A 172 7.84 1.67 -1.38
C PHE A 172 8.83 0.52 -1.56
N ALA A 173 8.49 -0.70 -1.09
CA ALA A 173 9.30 -1.90 -1.29
C ALA A 173 9.52 -2.21 -2.78
N TYR A 174 8.51 -2.06 -3.63
CA TYR A 174 8.66 -2.22 -5.07
C TYR A 174 9.36 -1.02 -5.71
N PHE A 175 9.08 0.18 -5.24
CA PHE A 175 9.75 1.38 -5.76
C PHE A 175 11.26 1.30 -5.60
N VAL A 176 11.78 0.97 -4.40
CA VAL A 176 13.22 0.88 -4.15
C VAL A 176 13.91 -0.26 -4.92
N ALA A 177 13.16 -1.20 -5.47
CA ALA A 177 13.68 -2.23 -6.35
C ALA A 177 13.89 -1.76 -7.80
N THR A 178 13.41 -0.56 -8.15
CA THR A 178 13.65 0.05 -9.47
C THR A 178 14.98 0.81 -9.51
N PRO A 179 15.70 0.83 -10.63
CA PRO A 179 16.97 1.57 -10.74
C PRO A 179 16.80 3.09 -10.56
N GLU A 180 15.65 3.65 -10.92
CA GLU A 180 15.34 5.08 -10.84
C GLU A 180 15.20 5.58 -9.39
N SER A 181 14.82 4.70 -8.49
CA SER A 181 14.61 5.04 -7.07
C SER A 181 15.84 5.67 -6.43
N LYS A 182 17.05 5.23 -6.83
CA LYS A 182 18.29 5.74 -6.25
C LYS A 182 18.47 7.25 -6.49
N ALA A 183 18.21 7.72 -7.70
CA ALA A 183 18.32 9.14 -8.03
C ALA A 183 17.21 9.96 -7.37
N ILE A 184 15.97 9.45 -7.38
CA ILE A 184 14.81 10.11 -6.77
C ILE A 184 14.98 10.26 -5.26
N MET A 185 15.60 9.28 -4.58
CA MET A 185 15.75 9.25 -3.13
C MET A 185 17.03 9.92 -2.61
N GLU A 186 17.89 10.46 -3.49
CA GLU A 186 19.20 11.01 -3.10
C GLU A 186 19.09 12.13 -2.06
N ASP A 187 18.11 13.01 -2.19
CA ASP A 187 17.86 14.15 -1.32
C ASP A 187 16.74 13.95 -0.29
N LYS A 188 16.16 12.75 -0.19
CA LYS A 188 15.00 12.42 0.68
C LYS A 188 15.47 11.61 1.90
N SER A 189 16.24 12.26 2.76
CA SER A 189 16.88 11.60 3.92
C SER A 189 15.88 11.10 4.97
N GLY A 190 14.74 11.77 5.14
CA GLY A 190 13.68 11.36 6.05
C GLY A 190 13.02 10.05 5.61
N LEU A 191 12.59 9.95 4.35
CA LEU A 191 12.01 8.73 3.80
C LEU A 191 13.03 7.58 3.76
N ASN A 192 14.32 7.89 3.49
CA ASN A 192 15.37 6.88 3.58
C ASN A 192 15.51 6.35 5.01
N ALA A 193 15.51 7.22 6.02
CA ALA A 193 15.56 6.81 7.42
C ALA A 193 14.31 6.06 7.85
N TRP A 194 13.13 6.50 7.42
CA TRP A 194 11.85 5.81 7.64
C TRP A 194 11.88 4.39 7.08
N TRP A 195 12.37 4.20 5.87
CA TRP A 195 12.45 2.88 5.22
C TRP A 195 13.40 1.89 5.92
N GLN A 196 14.38 2.37 6.64
CA GLN A 196 15.34 1.52 7.37
C GLN A 196 14.85 1.07 8.75
N ARG A 197 13.70 1.58 9.24
CA ARG A 197 13.08 1.16 10.50
C ARG A 197 12.28 -0.11 10.35
#